data_8d7570ddce753f90e242c8b4b182701a
#
_entry.id   8d7570ddce753f90e242c8b4b182701a
#
_cell.length_a   1.000
_cell.length_b   1.000
_cell.length_c   1.000
_cell.angle_alpha   90.00
_cell.angle_beta   90.00
_cell.angle_gamma   90.00
#
_symmetry.space_group_name_H-M   'P 1'
#
loop_
_entity.id
_entity.type
_entity.pdbx_description
1 polymer ?
#
loop_
_entity_poly.entity_id
_entity_poly.type
_entity_poly.pdbx_seq_one_letter_code
_entity_poly.pdbx_strand_id
1 'polypeptide(L)'
;MTQFLLDIIRYIPIPLYLTYLILSTWIIRKFPLGGHRSVSDHIGHSGKYFRISAAVFSITAIGLCLNILFWVIPQYNGSVYGALVPFFLLAGFGLSWFPADVTGSKKREHILHVTSVFILYASILTFTIISIFATLGIAPIASAVAQSTLVICIWLMLLYLFYKPSHNHFIFYETIGISTFFVLFIALAISA
;
A
#
# COMPACT_ATOMS: atom_id res chain seq x y z
N MET A 1 14.03 -11.08 21.07
CA MET A 1 12.64 -10.58 20.95
C MET A 1 11.73 -11.66 21.50
N THR A 2 10.74 -11.32 22.33
CA THR A 2 9.82 -12.33 22.89
C THR A 2 8.90 -12.90 21.81
N GLN A 3 8.45 -14.16 21.96
CA GLN A 3 7.52 -14.79 21.01
C GLN A 3 6.24 -13.96 20.84
N PHE A 4 5.74 -13.39 21.92
CA PHE A 4 4.58 -12.49 21.91
C PHE A 4 4.76 -11.28 20.97
N LEU A 5 5.93 -10.62 20.97
CA LEU A 5 6.21 -9.51 20.07
C LEU A 5 6.29 -9.97 18.61
N LEU A 6 6.87 -11.15 18.36
CA LEU A 6 6.91 -11.72 17.02
C LEU A 6 5.50 -11.98 16.46
N ASP A 7 4.61 -12.51 17.28
CA ASP A 7 3.23 -12.77 16.88
C ASP A 7 2.46 -11.47 16.59
N ILE A 8 2.67 -10.42 17.38
CA ILE A 8 2.10 -9.09 17.09
C ILE A 8 2.61 -8.59 15.73
N ILE A 9 3.92 -8.63 15.50
CA ILE A 9 4.53 -8.15 14.25
C ILE A 9 4.06 -8.99 13.06
N ARG A 10 3.91 -10.30 13.24
CA ARG A 10 3.39 -11.22 12.23
C ARG A 10 2.01 -10.81 11.74
N TYR A 11 1.09 -10.52 12.65
CA TYR A 11 -0.31 -10.25 12.32
C TYR A 11 -0.66 -8.76 12.20
N ILE A 12 0.31 -7.84 12.39
CA ILE A 12 0.08 -6.39 12.29
C ILE A 12 -0.53 -5.94 10.95
N PRO A 13 -0.28 -6.58 9.79
CA PRO A 13 -0.95 -6.20 8.55
C PRO A 13 -2.47 -6.25 8.60
N ILE A 14 -3.06 -7.11 9.44
CA ILE A 14 -4.52 -7.24 9.57
C ILE A 14 -5.15 -5.95 10.13
N PRO A 15 -4.80 -5.50 11.36
CA PRO A 15 -5.37 -4.27 11.90
C PRO A 15 -5.01 -3.02 11.07
N LEU A 16 -3.82 -2.99 10.45
CA LEU A 16 -3.44 -1.88 9.56
C LEU A 16 -4.34 -1.82 8.33
N TYR A 17 -4.65 -2.96 7.73
CA TYR A 17 -5.58 -3.03 6.60
C TYR A 17 -6.99 -2.59 6.97
N LEU A 18 -7.51 -3.08 8.08
CA LEU A 18 -8.83 -2.67 8.58
C LEU A 18 -8.88 -1.16 8.85
N THR A 19 -7.83 -0.61 9.47
CA THR A 19 -7.72 0.83 9.71
C THR A 19 -7.70 1.62 8.40
N TYR A 20 -6.93 1.16 7.41
CA TYR A 20 -6.91 1.75 6.07
C TYR A 20 -8.31 1.76 5.44
N LEU A 21 -9.01 0.63 5.43
CA LEU A 21 -10.35 0.53 4.83
C LEU A 21 -11.38 1.43 5.52
N ILE A 22 -11.40 1.41 6.86
CA ILE A 22 -12.33 2.22 7.65
C ILE A 22 -12.08 3.71 7.40
N LEU A 23 -10.83 4.15 7.51
CA LEU A 23 -10.47 5.55 7.37
C LEU A 23 -10.71 6.04 5.94
N SER A 24 -10.28 5.29 4.93
CA SER A 24 -10.49 5.64 3.52
C SER A 24 -11.99 5.74 3.19
N THR A 25 -12.78 4.74 3.59
CA THR A 25 -14.23 4.74 3.37
C THR A 25 -14.90 5.92 4.08
N TRP A 26 -14.49 6.22 5.30
CA TRP A 26 -15.05 7.35 6.05
C TRP A 26 -14.72 8.69 5.39
N ILE A 27 -13.47 8.90 4.95
CA ILE A 27 -13.04 10.14 4.28
C ILE A 27 -13.77 10.32 2.95
N ILE A 28 -13.84 9.27 2.13
CA ILE A 28 -14.53 9.31 0.83
C ILE A 28 -16.00 9.70 1.01
N ARG A 29 -16.68 9.11 2.00
CA ARG A 29 -18.09 9.42 2.28
C ARG A 29 -18.29 10.83 2.83
N LYS A 30 -17.37 11.32 3.66
CA LYS A 30 -17.49 12.61 4.31
C LYS A 30 -17.08 13.79 3.41
N PHE A 31 -16.14 13.56 2.49
CA PHE A 31 -15.60 14.58 1.57
C PHE A 31 -15.67 14.08 0.11
N PRO A 32 -16.88 13.92 -0.44
CA PRO A 32 -17.04 13.33 -1.76
C PRO A 32 -16.51 14.27 -2.86
N LEU A 33 -15.57 13.77 -3.66
CA LEU A 33 -15.00 14.46 -4.84
C LEU A 33 -15.37 13.79 -6.16
N GLY A 34 -16.13 12.67 -6.10
CA GLY A 34 -16.45 11.83 -7.25
C GLY A 34 -15.49 10.64 -7.43
N GLY A 35 -15.97 9.60 -8.10
CA GLY A 35 -15.28 8.31 -8.23
C GLY A 35 -14.04 8.34 -9.13
N HIS A 36 -13.81 9.43 -9.88
CA HIS A 36 -12.64 9.65 -10.72
C HIS A 36 -11.42 10.19 -9.95
N ARG A 37 -11.59 10.49 -8.66
CA ARG A 37 -10.53 11.00 -7.78
C ARG A 37 -9.94 9.88 -6.94
N SER A 38 -8.66 10.01 -6.60
CA SER A 38 -7.95 9.05 -5.74
C SER A 38 -8.37 9.17 -4.27
N VAL A 39 -8.04 8.16 -3.46
CA VAL A 39 -8.17 8.25 -2.00
C VAL A 39 -7.35 9.43 -1.46
N SER A 40 -6.16 9.65 -1.99
CA SER A 40 -5.29 10.76 -1.60
C SER A 40 -5.85 12.14 -1.96
N ASP A 41 -6.60 12.27 -3.05
CA ASP A 41 -7.34 13.51 -3.39
C ASP A 41 -8.38 13.83 -2.30
N HIS A 42 -9.16 12.83 -1.88
CA HIS A 42 -10.15 12.99 -0.82
C HIS A 42 -9.50 13.35 0.52
N ILE A 43 -8.34 12.75 0.84
CA ILE A 43 -7.56 13.09 2.03
C ILE A 43 -7.08 14.54 1.96
N GLY A 44 -6.50 14.95 0.84
CA GLY A 44 -6.04 16.34 0.64
C GLY A 44 -7.16 17.36 0.81
N HIS A 45 -8.39 17.02 0.42
CA HIS A 45 -9.58 17.86 0.56
C HIS A 45 -10.20 17.83 1.96
N SER A 46 -9.78 16.93 2.83
CA SER A 46 -10.38 16.71 4.16
C SER A 46 -10.09 17.81 5.19
N GLY A 47 -9.31 18.81 4.86
CA GLY A 47 -9.00 19.96 5.71
C GLY A 47 -8.36 19.57 7.05
N LYS A 48 -9.05 19.79 8.17
CA LYS A 48 -8.52 19.50 9.51
C LYS A 48 -8.21 18.00 9.75
N TYR A 49 -8.83 17.10 9.01
CA TYR A 49 -8.60 15.65 9.14
C TYR A 49 -7.39 15.18 8.35
N PHE A 50 -6.81 16.01 7.49
CA PHE A 50 -5.62 15.68 6.72
C PHE A 50 -4.47 15.18 7.61
N ARG A 51 -4.15 15.90 8.69
CA ARG A 51 -3.04 15.53 9.59
C ARG A 51 -3.27 14.18 10.29
N ILE A 52 -4.51 13.91 10.69
CA ILE A 52 -4.87 12.63 11.32
C ILE A 52 -4.69 11.50 10.32
N SER A 53 -5.19 11.68 9.10
CA SER A 53 -5.03 10.69 8.03
C SER A 53 -3.56 10.46 7.69
N ALA A 54 -2.78 11.53 7.56
CA ALA A 54 -1.34 11.45 7.31
C ALA A 54 -0.60 10.68 8.39
N ALA A 55 -0.92 10.91 9.67
CA ALA A 55 -0.34 10.17 10.79
C ALA A 55 -0.71 8.67 10.73
N VAL A 56 -1.99 8.34 10.47
CA VAL A 56 -2.45 6.94 10.38
C VAL A 56 -1.77 6.21 9.21
N PHE A 57 -1.67 6.81 8.03
CA PHE A 57 -0.99 6.19 6.89
C PHE A 57 0.52 6.07 7.11
N SER A 58 1.15 7.03 7.79
CA SER A 58 2.56 6.91 8.19
C SER A 58 2.78 5.74 9.16
N ILE A 59 1.90 5.59 10.16
CA ILE A 59 1.93 4.43 11.08
C ILE A 59 1.74 3.12 10.30
N THR A 60 0.85 3.11 9.30
CA THR A 60 0.66 1.94 8.43
C THR A 60 1.94 1.58 7.67
N ALA A 61 2.61 2.56 7.08
CA ALA A 61 3.88 2.33 6.39
C ALA A 61 4.97 1.79 7.33
N ILE A 62 5.11 2.38 8.52
CA ILE A 62 6.05 1.90 9.54
C ILE A 62 5.71 0.47 9.97
N GLY A 63 4.45 0.18 10.25
CA GLY A 63 4.00 -1.15 10.67
C GLY A 63 4.28 -2.24 9.62
N LEU A 64 4.04 -1.96 8.33
CA LEU A 64 4.40 -2.86 7.26
C LEU A 64 5.91 -3.05 7.13
N CYS A 65 6.71 -1.99 7.30
CA CYS A 65 8.17 -2.10 7.31
C CYS A 65 8.69 -2.94 8.48
N LEU A 66 8.10 -2.79 9.67
CA LEU A 66 8.42 -3.64 10.82
C LEU A 66 8.07 -5.12 10.55
N ASN A 67 6.93 -5.38 9.90
CA ASN A 67 6.57 -6.72 9.48
C ASN A 67 7.59 -7.30 8.50
N ILE A 68 8.02 -6.53 7.49
CA ILE A 68 9.07 -6.96 6.55
C ILE A 68 10.35 -7.32 7.29
N LEU A 69 10.86 -6.42 8.13
CA LEU A 69 12.17 -6.57 8.79
C LEU A 69 12.20 -7.73 9.80
N PHE A 70 11.16 -7.85 10.61
CA PHE A 70 11.19 -8.77 11.76
C PHE A 70 10.39 -10.05 11.55
N TRP A 71 9.58 -10.14 10.49
CA TRP A 71 8.83 -11.35 10.16
C TRP A 71 9.16 -11.89 8.76
N VAL A 72 8.92 -11.12 7.68
CA VAL A 72 9.05 -11.64 6.32
C VAL A 72 10.49 -12.04 6.01
N ILE A 73 11.47 -11.20 6.33
CA ILE A 73 12.89 -11.49 6.07
C ILE A 73 13.36 -12.77 6.79
N PRO A 74 13.17 -12.91 8.12
CA PRO A 74 13.57 -14.13 8.81
C PRO A 74 12.84 -15.38 8.33
N GLN A 75 11.55 -15.28 8.05
CA GLN A 75 10.71 -16.44 7.71
C GLN A 75 10.99 -16.98 6.31
N TYR A 76 11.22 -16.10 5.35
CA TYR A 76 11.37 -16.46 3.94
C TYR A 76 12.82 -16.32 3.43
N ASN A 77 13.77 -16.16 4.34
CA ASN A 77 15.21 -16.01 4.06
C ASN A 77 15.53 -14.96 2.97
N GLY A 78 14.72 -13.90 2.96
CA GLY A 78 14.69 -12.91 1.88
C GLY A 78 15.38 -11.59 2.26
N SER A 79 16.72 -11.57 2.44
CA SER A 79 17.45 -10.32 2.72
C SER A 79 17.18 -9.20 1.71
N VAL A 80 16.82 -9.56 0.47
CA VAL A 80 16.45 -8.63 -0.61
C VAL A 80 15.21 -7.78 -0.24
N TYR A 81 14.28 -8.28 0.56
CA TYR A 81 13.16 -7.47 1.05
C TYR A 81 13.61 -6.26 1.86
N GLY A 82 14.73 -6.37 2.56
CA GLY A 82 15.29 -5.26 3.35
C GLY A 82 15.63 -4.04 2.51
N ALA A 83 16.05 -4.24 1.26
CA ALA A 83 16.34 -3.15 0.33
C ALA A 83 15.08 -2.34 -0.05
N LEU A 84 13.87 -2.91 0.08
CA LEU A 84 12.61 -2.22 -0.23
C LEU A 84 12.10 -1.35 0.92
N VAL A 85 12.54 -1.59 2.16
CA VAL A 85 12.07 -0.88 3.36
C VAL A 85 12.20 0.64 3.22
N PRO A 86 13.36 1.22 2.83
CA PRO A 86 13.48 2.66 2.67
C PRO A 86 12.55 3.22 1.59
N PHE A 87 12.30 2.48 0.53
CA PHE A 87 11.37 2.90 -0.53
C PHE A 87 9.91 2.89 -0.06
N PHE A 88 9.50 1.87 0.70
CA PHE A 88 8.16 1.85 1.32
C PHE A 88 7.96 2.99 2.32
N LEU A 89 8.98 3.29 3.14
CA LEU A 89 8.91 4.41 4.08
C LEU A 89 8.83 5.74 3.32
N LEU A 90 9.71 5.96 2.35
CA LEU A 90 9.73 7.18 1.54
C LEU A 90 8.38 7.39 0.82
N ALA A 91 7.86 6.35 0.18
CA ALA A 91 6.57 6.41 -0.50
C ALA A 91 5.42 6.62 0.48
N GLY A 92 5.39 5.88 1.59
CA GLY A 92 4.36 5.98 2.61
C GLY A 92 4.29 7.38 3.24
N PHE A 93 5.43 7.96 3.61
CA PHE A 93 5.49 9.33 4.10
C PHE A 93 5.16 10.35 3.01
N GLY A 94 5.69 10.15 1.80
CA GLY A 94 5.43 11.05 0.68
C GLY A 94 3.94 11.12 0.33
N LEU A 95 3.26 9.98 0.25
CA LEU A 95 1.81 9.93 0.01
C LEU A 95 0.99 10.51 1.16
N SER A 96 1.46 10.32 2.39
CA SER A 96 0.76 10.78 3.59
C SER A 96 0.82 12.29 3.77
N TRP A 97 1.97 12.91 3.54
CA TRP A 97 2.23 14.31 3.87
C TRP A 97 2.20 15.26 2.68
N PHE A 98 2.25 14.77 1.46
CA PHE A 98 2.09 15.57 0.25
C PHE A 98 0.77 15.18 -0.44
N PRO A 99 -0.34 15.89 -0.14
CA PRO A 99 -1.62 15.56 -0.76
C PRO A 99 -1.57 15.82 -2.26
N ALA A 100 -2.34 15.04 -3.02
CA ALA A 100 -2.57 15.35 -4.41
C ALA A 100 -3.21 16.73 -4.51
N ASP A 101 -2.64 17.60 -5.33
CA ASP A 101 -3.17 18.96 -5.52
C ASP A 101 -4.35 18.94 -6.50
N VAL A 102 -5.55 18.94 -5.95
CA VAL A 102 -6.80 18.95 -6.73
C VAL A 102 -7.01 20.31 -7.43
N THR A 103 -6.38 21.38 -6.94
CA THR A 103 -6.59 22.74 -7.43
C THR A 103 -5.53 23.23 -8.40
N GLY A 104 -4.42 22.51 -8.55
CA GLY A 104 -3.28 22.91 -9.37
C GLY A 104 -2.44 24.05 -8.79
N SER A 105 -2.75 24.50 -7.56
CA SER A 105 -2.09 25.63 -6.92
C SER A 105 -0.72 25.31 -6.31
N LYS A 106 -0.46 24.01 -6.04
CA LYS A 106 0.73 23.53 -5.32
C LYS A 106 1.55 22.53 -6.15
N LYS A 107 2.07 23.00 -7.28
CA LYS A 107 2.80 22.16 -8.25
C LYS A 107 3.90 21.28 -7.62
N ARG A 108 4.65 21.80 -6.63
CA ARG A 108 5.73 21.05 -5.97
C ARG A 108 5.17 19.88 -5.14
N GLU A 109 4.12 20.10 -4.36
CA GLU A 109 3.47 19.06 -3.56
C GLU A 109 2.89 17.96 -4.47
N HIS A 110 2.29 18.35 -5.58
CA HIS A 110 1.77 17.42 -6.58
C HIS A 110 2.88 16.54 -7.18
N ILE A 111 4.03 17.12 -7.55
CA ILE A 111 5.17 16.35 -8.07
C ILE A 111 5.67 15.35 -7.02
N LEU A 112 5.83 15.76 -5.76
CA LEU A 112 6.26 14.88 -4.68
C LEU A 112 5.25 13.74 -4.46
N HIS A 113 3.95 14.05 -4.50
CA HIS A 113 2.89 13.06 -4.41
C HIS A 113 3.00 12.02 -5.53
N VAL A 114 3.02 12.45 -6.78
CA VAL A 114 3.11 11.58 -7.95
C VAL A 114 4.37 10.73 -7.93
N THR A 115 5.52 11.31 -7.56
CA THR A 115 6.77 10.57 -7.40
C THR A 115 6.63 9.47 -6.33
N SER A 116 6.00 9.78 -5.20
CA SER A 116 5.74 8.80 -4.13
C SER A 116 4.82 7.67 -4.58
N VAL A 117 3.80 7.96 -5.41
CA VAL A 117 2.95 6.94 -6.06
C VAL A 117 3.80 5.98 -6.89
N PHE A 118 4.67 6.50 -7.76
CA PHE A 118 5.54 5.66 -8.60
C PHE A 118 6.50 4.80 -7.76
N ILE A 119 7.12 5.36 -6.72
CA ILE A 119 7.99 4.61 -5.81
C ILE A 119 7.21 3.50 -5.12
N LEU A 120 5.98 3.79 -4.64
CA LEU A 120 5.13 2.78 -4.00
C LEU A 120 4.81 1.63 -4.95
N TYR A 121 4.32 1.93 -6.15
CA TYR A 121 3.97 0.88 -7.13
C TYR A 121 5.17 0.05 -7.56
N ALA A 122 6.32 0.67 -7.81
CA ALA A 122 7.55 -0.05 -8.12
C ALA A 122 7.97 -0.97 -6.96
N SER A 123 7.86 -0.50 -5.72
CA SER A 123 8.17 -1.29 -4.52
C SER A 123 7.20 -2.45 -4.34
N ILE A 124 5.90 -2.24 -4.57
CA ILE A 124 4.87 -3.29 -4.52
C ILE A 124 5.15 -4.37 -5.56
N LEU A 125 5.42 -4.00 -6.81
CA LEU A 125 5.73 -4.95 -7.87
C LEU A 125 6.98 -5.77 -7.53
N THR A 126 8.06 -5.10 -7.09
CA THR A 126 9.30 -5.77 -6.72
C THR A 126 9.10 -6.70 -5.53
N PHE A 127 8.39 -6.25 -4.48
CA PHE A 127 8.06 -7.07 -3.33
C PHE A 127 7.25 -8.32 -3.73
N THR A 128 6.27 -8.14 -4.63
CA THR A 128 5.42 -9.23 -5.11
C THR A 128 6.23 -10.27 -5.90
N ILE A 129 7.12 -9.82 -6.79
CA ILE A 129 8.00 -10.71 -7.56
C ILE A 129 8.92 -11.49 -6.61
N ILE A 130 9.56 -10.83 -5.65
CA ILE A 130 10.41 -11.49 -4.64
C ILE A 130 9.58 -12.52 -3.87
N SER A 131 8.34 -12.17 -3.48
CA SER A 131 7.46 -13.06 -2.72
C SER A 131 7.10 -14.32 -3.51
N ILE A 132 6.89 -14.25 -4.82
CA ILE A 132 6.66 -15.43 -5.67
C ILE A 132 7.85 -16.41 -5.53
N PHE A 133 9.07 -15.91 -5.73
CA PHE A 133 10.26 -16.78 -5.68
C PHE A 133 10.55 -17.28 -4.26
N ALA A 134 10.38 -16.43 -3.24
CA ALA A 134 10.65 -16.79 -1.86
C ALA A 134 9.65 -17.81 -1.28
N THR A 135 8.43 -17.87 -1.80
CA THR A 135 7.37 -18.76 -1.29
C THR A 135 7.14 -19.99 -2.17
N LEU A 136 7.78 -20.03 -3.34
CA LEU A 136 7.62 -21.13 -4.28
C LEU A 136 8.08 -22.45 -3.65
N GLY A 137 7.17 -23.43 -3.59
CA GLY A 137 7.45 -24.76 -3.03
C GLY A 137 7.42 -24.86 -1.49
N ILE A 138 7.40 -23.75 -0.75
CA ILE A 138 7.39 -23.76 0.72
C ILE A 138 6.10 -23.20 1.34
N ALA A 139 5.44 -22.28 0.65
CA ALA A 139 4.23 -21.62 1.12
C ALA A 139 3.23 -21.46 -0.05
N PRO A 140 2.52 -22.53 -0.45
CA PRO A 140 1.73 -22.54 -1.68
C PRO A 140 0.61 -21.48 -1.70
N ILE A 141 -0.03 -21.22 -0.56
CA ILE A 141 -1.07 -20.18 -0.45
C ILE A 141 -0.46 -18.79 -0.69
N ALA A 142 0.64 -18.46 -0.02
CA ALA A 142 1.33 -17.17 -0.19
C ALA A 142 1.85 -17.01 -1.63
N SER A 143 2.37 -18.08 -2.24
CA SER A 143 2.81 -18.08 -3.63
C SER A 143 1.66 -17.80 -4.60
N ALA A 144 0.51 -18.48 -4.44
CA ALA A 144 -0.67 -18.26 -5.26
C ALA A 144 -1.22 -16.83 -5.11
N VAL A 145 -1.26 -16.30 -3.89
CA VAL A 145 -1.67 -14.92 -3.62
C VAL A 145 -0.69 -13.94 -4.25
N ALA A 146 0.63 -14.17 -4.16
CA ALA A 146 1.63 -13.30 -4.78
C ALA A 146 1.48 -13.29 -6.32
N GLN A 147 1.28 -14.44 -6.96
CA GLN A 147 1.03 -14.52 -8.40
C GLN A 147 -0.24 -13.76 -8.79
N SER A 148 -1.34 -13.95 -8.06
CA SER A 148 -2.60 -13.24 -8.28
C SER A 148 -2.43 -11.73 -8.10
N THR A 149 -1.70 -11.29 -7.07
CA THR A 149 -1.37 -9.89 -6.82
C THR A 149 -0.59 -9.28 -8.00
N LEU A 150 0.40 -10.00 -8.53
CA LEU A 150 1.18 -9.55 -9.68
C LEU A 150 0.29 -9.34 -10.91
N VAL A 151 -0.58 -10.31 -11.21
CA VAL A 151 -1.53 -10.22 -12.34
C VAL A 151 -2.46 -9.02 -12.18
N ILE A 152 -3.02 -8.82 -10.99
CA ILE A 152 -3.91 -7.70 -10.70
C ILE A 152 -3.16 -6.36 -10.83
N CYS A 153 -1.96 -6.25 -10.29
CA CYS A 153 -1.15 -5.02 -10.40
C CYS A 153 -0.81 -4.69 -11.86
N ILE A 154 -0.43 -5.68 -12.66
CA ILE A 154 -0.16 -5.48 -14.10
C ILE A 154 -1.45 -5.05 -14.81
N TRP A 155 -2.57 -5.72 -14.54
CA TRP A 155 -3.85 -5.37 -15.15
C TRP A 155 -4.30 -3.95 -14.79
N LEU A 156 -4.18 -3.53 -13.52
CA LEU A 156 -4.47 -2.17 -13.09
C LEU A 156 -3.56 -1.14 -13.78
N MET A 157 -2.29 -1.46 -13.94
CA MET A 157 -1.34 -0.59 -14.64
C MET A 157 -1.70 -0.44 -16.13
N LEU A 158 -2.08 -1.54 -16.79
CA LEU A 158 -2.54 -1.49 -18.18
C LEU A 158 -3.84 -0.69 -18.32
N LEU A 159 -4.80 -0.87 -17.42
CA LEU A 159 -6.01 -0.06 -17.38
C LEU A 159 -5.69 1.43 -17.22
N TYR A 160 -4.77 1.78 -16.32
CA TYR A 160 -4.36 3.17 -16.14
C TYR A 160 -3.73 3.77 -17.40
N LEU A 161 -2.88 3.02 -18.09
CA LEU A 161 -2.18 3.49 -19.30
C LEU A 161 -3.14 3.65 -20.49
N PHE A 162 -4.07 2.71 -20.70
CA PHE A 162 -4.91 2.68 -21.89
C PHE A 162 -6.24 3.41 -21.72
N TYR A 163 -6.82 3.44 -20.52
CA TYR A 163 -8.16 3.98 -20.29
C TYR A 163 -8.20 5.40 -19.73
N LYS A 164 -7.08 6.07 -19.53
CA LYS A 164 -6.97 7.41 -18.92
C LYS A 164 -7.81 7.62 -17.66
N PRO A 165 -7.33 8.33 -16.64
CA PRO A 165 -7.99 8.46 -15.31
C PRO A 165 -9.28 9.30 -15.32
N SER A 166 -9.88 9.62 -16.48
CA SER A 166 -11.16 10.30 -16.58
C SER A 166 -12.38 9.41 -16.29
N HIS A 167 -12.16 8.12 -15.97
CA HIS A 167 -13.25 7.21 -15.72
C HIS A 167 -13.69 7.21 -14.26
N ASN A 168 -15.00 7.22 -14.04
CA ASN A 168 -15.70 7.34 -12.75
C ASN A 168 -15.38 6.26 -11.70
N HIS A 169 -14.35 5.42 -11.92
CA HIS A 169 -14.04 4.26 -11.07
C HIS A 169 -12.57 4.21 -10.59
N PHE A 170 -11.81 5.30 -10.71
CA PHE A 170 -10.39 5.31 -10.34
C PHE A 170 -10.16 4.89 -8.87
N ILE A 171 -11.00 5.40 -7.97
CA ILE A 171 -10.94 5.06 -6.54
C ILE A 171 -11.14 3.57 -6.27
N PHE A 172 -11.98 2.92 -7.06
CA PHE A 172 -12.22 1.47 -6.96
C PHE A 172 -10.96 0.69 -7.35
N TYR A 173 -10.30 1.06 -8.44
CA TYR A 173 -9.06 0.41 -8.89
C TYR A 173 -7.91 0.63 -7.92
N GLU A 174 -7.74 1.83 -7.38
CA GLU A 174 -6.75 2.14 -6.35
C GLU A 174 -6.99 1.28 -5.09
N THR A 175 -8.24 1.19 -4.64
CA THR A 175 -8.61 0.39 -3.47
C THR A 175 -8.33 -1.10 -3.69
N ILE A 176 -8.61 -1.65 -4.87
CA ILE A 176 -8.29 -3.04 -5.21
C ILE A 176 -6.78 -3.25 -5.16
N GLY A 177 -5.98 -2.37 -5.78
CA GLY A 177 -4.52 -2.52 -5.80
C GLY A 177 -3.91 -2.52 -4.41
N ILE A 178 -4.32 -1.60 -3.55
CA ILE A 178 -3.85 -1.54 -2.17
C ILE A 178 -4.35 -2.75 -1.36
N SER A 179 -5.61 -3.15 -1.55
CA SER A 179 -6.18 -4.31 -0.84
C SER A 179 -5.45 -5.60 -1.18
N THR A 180 -5.15 -5.86 -2.46
CA THR A 180 -4.39 -7.04 -2.89
C THR A 180 -3.00 -7.07 -2.28
N PHE A 181 -2.36 -5.93 -2.11
CA PHE A 181 -1.07 -5.84 -1.45
C PHE A 181 -1.15 -6.21 0.04
N PHE A 182 -2.15 -5.73 0.77
CA PHE A 182 -2.38 -6.15 2.15
C PHE A 182 -2.72 -7.63 2.26
N VAL A 183 -3.52 -8.17 1.34
CA VAL A 183 -3.85 -9.60 1.30
C VAL A 183 -2.58 -10.45 1.10
N LEU A 184 -1.60 -9.98 0.33
CA LEU A 184 -0.31 -10.64 0.20
C LEU A 184 0.44 -10.69 1.54
N PHE A 185 0.51 -9.58 2.30
CA PHE A 185 1.12 -9.58 3.63
C PHE A 185 0.42 -10.55 4.61
N ILE A 186 -0.91 -10.57 4.57
CA ILE A 186 -1.70 -11.49 5.39
C ILE A 186 -1.42 -12.94 4.98
N ALA A 187 -1.36 -13.24 3.70
CA ALA A 187 -1.05 -14.57 3.19
C ALA A 187 0.37 -15.01 3.61
N LEU A 188 1.36 -14.13 3.55
CA LEU A 188 2.71 -14.39 4.06
C LEU A 188 2.70 -14.67 5.58
N ALA A 189 1.86 -13.97 6.34
CA ALA A 189 1.75 -14.17 7.78
C ALA A 189 1.12 -15.52 8.16
N ILE A 190 0.07 -15.96 7.44
CA ILE A 190 -0.65 -17.20 7.78
C ILE A 190 -0.03 -18.46 7.19
N SER A 191 0.82 -18.33 6.16
CA SER A 191 1.43 -19.49 5.45
C SER A 191 2.75 -19.96 6.08
N ALA A 192 3.20 -19.33 7.14
CA ALA A 192 4.45 -19.59 7.83
C ALA A 192 4.29 -20.43 9.08
#